data_c0d6a3356290ea35217700892987875e
#
_entry.id   c0d6a3356290ea35217700892987875e
#
_cell.length_a   1.000
_cell.length_b   1.000
_cell.length_c   1.000
_cell.angle_alpha   90.00
_cell.angle_beta   90.00
_cell.angle_gamma   90.00
#
_symmetry.space_group_name_H-M   'P 1'
#
loop_
_entity.id
_entity.type
_entity.pdbx_description
1 polymer ?
#
loop_
_entity_poly.entity_id
_entity_poly.type
_entity_poly.pdbx_seq_one_letter_code
_entity_poly.pdbx_strand_id
1 'polypeptide(L)'
;MSQYQLIAFDMDGTLLNSNKQISPETLNAIKRATDAGKTVILCTGRNLAELNAFTEIIPGLRYLDCVSGACVYDLKEKKTLYSQALDPGIVKKLMEFGMEEGAMIHVLSEGSIVQ
;
A
#
# COMPACT_ATOMS: atom_id res chain seq x y z
N MET A 1 19.26 14.86 16.84
CA MET A 1 17.85 14.43 16.93
C MET A 1 17.11 14.75 15.65
N SER A 2 16.39 13.79 15.12
CA SER A 2 15.66 14.01 13.88
C SER A 2 14.44 14.92 14.10
N GLN A 3 14.22 15.85 13.17
CA GLN A 3 13.04 16.72 13.17
C GLN A 3 11.81 16.00 12.63
N TYR A 4 12.00 14.89 11.92
CA TYR A 4 10.90 14.19 11.26
C TYR A 4 10.17 13.28 12.23
N GLN A 5 8.85 13.32 12.21
CA GLN A 5 8.00 12.48 13.04
C GLN A 5 7.38 11.33 12.27
N LEU A 6 7.31 11.45 10.95
CA LEU A 6 6.65 10.51 10.08
C LEU A 6 7.59 10.08 8.97
N ILE A 7 7.64 8.78 8.70
CA ILE A 7 8.48 8.21 7.65
C ILE A 7 7.59 7.39 6.73
N ALA A 8 7.55 7.77 5.46
CA ALA A 8 6.75 7.09 4.45
C ALA A 8 7.69 6.37 3.47
N PHE A 9 7.42 5.10 3.21
CA PHE A 9 8.21 4.28 2.30
C PHE A 9 7.37 3.85 1.11
N ASP A 10 7.93 3.96 -0.09
CA ASP A 10 7.43 3.21 -1.24
C ASP A 10 7.92 1.77 -1.11
N MET A 11 7.15 0.81 -1.65
CA MET A 11 7.50 -0.60 -1.54
C MET A 11 8.35 -1.09 -2.70
N ASP A 12 7.75 -1.20 -3.87
CA ASP A 12 8.42 -1.77 -5.02
C ASP A 12 9.54 -0.84 -5.53
N GLY A 13 10.75 -1.39 -5.60
CA GLY A 13 11.92 -0.61 -6.02
C GLY A 13 12.55 0.26 -4.94
N THR A 14 11.99 0.29 -3.73
CA THR A 14 12.52 1.08 -2.61
C THR A 14 12.71 0.23 -1.37
N LEU A 15 11.62 -0.17 -0.71
CA LEU A 15 11.69 -0.98 0.52
C LEU A 15 12.03 -2.43 0.20
N LEU A 16 11.47 -2.97 -0.88
CA LEU A 16 11.69 -4.35 -1.28
C LEU A 16 12.97 -4.49 -2.10
N ASN A 17 13.72 -5.55 -1.83
CA ASN A 17 14.91 -5.89 -2.61
C ASN A 17 14.51 -6.56 -3.94
N SER A 18 15.52 -7.00 -4.72
CA SER A 18 15.28 -7.64 -6.03
C SER A 18 14.49 -8.94 -5.92
N ASN A 19 14.47 -9.57 -4.75
CA ASN A 19 13.68 -10.79 -4.47
C ASN A 19 12.29 -10.47 -3.93
N LYS A 20 11.88 -9.22 -3.96
CA LYS A 20 10.59 -8.76 -3.42
C LYS A 20 10.44 -9.04 -1.93
N GLN A 21 11.53 -8.94 -1.20
CA GLN A 21 11.58 -9.15 0.24
C GLN A 21 12.21 -7.95 0.94
N ILE A 22 11.90 -7.79 2.22
CA ILE A 22 12.50 -6.75 3.07
C ILE A 22 13.66 -7.39 3.81
N SER A 23 14.86 -6.81 3.70
CA SER A 23 16.03 -7.35 4.36
C SER A 23 15.92 -7.23 5.90
N PRO A 24 16.57 -8.13 6.65
CA PRO A 24 16.60 -8.02 8.12
C PRO A 24 17.15 -6.68 8.62
N GLU A 25 18.15 -6.13 7.94
CA GLU A 25 18.72 -4.83 8.28
C GLU A 25 17.67 -3.71 8.16
N THR A 26 16.87 -3.75 7.11
CA THR A 26 15.81 -2.76 6.90
C THR A 26 14.73 -2.91 7.97
N LEU A 27 14.31 -4.13 8.28
CA LEU A 27 13.34 -4.38 9.34
C LEU A 27 13.84 -3.87 10.70
N ASN A 28 15.12 -4.08 11.00
CA ASN A 28 15.71 -3.58 12.24
C ASN A 28 15.75 -2.06 12.29
N ALA A 29 16.03 -1.41 11.16
CA ALA A 29 16.03 0.05 11.09
C ALA A 29 14.62 0.62 11.31
N ILE A 30 13.61 -0.02 10.74
CA ILE A 30 12.21 0.38 10.95
C ILE A 30 11.83 0.22 12.42
N LYS A 31 12.22 -0.90 13.03
CA LYS A 31 11.94 -1.12 14.46
C LYS A 31 12.57 -0.04 15.32
N ARG A 32 13.81 0.35 15.04
CA ARG A 32 14.47 1.43 15.79
C ARG A 32 13.73 2.75 15.63
N ALA A 33 13.23 3.03 14.43
CA ALA A 33 12.47 4.26 14.19
C ALA A 33 11.14 4.25 14.97
N THR A 34 10.41 3.14 14.97
CA THR A 34 9.15 3.05 15.72
C THR A 34 9.39 3.08 17.23
N ASP A 35 10.46 2.44 17.70
CA ASP A 35 10.83 2.49 19.12
C ASP A 35 11.21 3.92 19.56
N ALA A 36 11.70 4.74 18.64
CA ALA A 36 12.01 6.14 18.89
C ALA A 36 10.78 7.06 18.79
N GLY A 37 9.59 6.50 18.61
CA GLY A 37 8.35 7.26 18.56
C GLY A 37 7.98 7.79 17.18
N LYS A 38 8.65 7.33 16.12
CA LYS A 38 8.32 7.74 14.76
C LYS A 38 7.14 6.96 14.24
N THR A 39 6.34 7.58 13.39
CA THR A 39 5.22 6.92 12.71
C THR A 39 5.68 6.45 11.33
N VAL A 40 5.49 5.17 11.03
CA VAL A 40 5.90 4.58 9.77
C VAL A 40 4.67 4.28 8.92
N ILE A 41 4.74 4.66 7.65
CA ILE A 41 3.66 4.49 6.67
C ILE A 41 4.22 3.82 5.42
N LEU A 42 3.46 2.87 4.88
CA LEU A 42 3.73 2.34 3.54
C LEU A 42 2.87 3.07 2.52
N CYS A 43 3.50 3.48 1.42
CA CYS A 43 2.84 4.12 0.29
C CYS A 43 3.04 3.23 -0.93
N THR A 44 1.94 2.71 -1.50
CA THR A 44 2.04 1.72 -2.56
C THR A 44 0.83 1.76 -3.50
N GLY A 45 1.04 1.28 -4.72
CA GLY A 45 -0.08 1.05 -5.65
C GLY A 45 -0.83 -0.24 -5.37
N ARG A 46 -0.30 -1.12 -4.50
CA ARG A 46 -0.96 -2.39 -4.16
C ARG A 46 -2.20 -2.15 -3.31
N ASN A 47 -3.15 -3.10 -3.35
CA ASN A 47 -4.33 -3.05 -2.49
C ASN A 47 -4.07 -3.76 -1.15
N LEU A 48 -5.05 -3.70 -0.24
CA LEU A 48 -4.91 -4.27 1.10
C LEU A 48 -4.63 -5.78 1.08
N ALA A 49 -5.28 -6.52 0.20
CA ALA A 49 -5.09 -7.97 0.14
C ALA A 49 -3.66 -8.34 -0.24
N GLU A 50 -3.04 -7.56 -1.10
CA GLU A 50 -1.67 -7.81 -1.54
C GLU A 50 -0.64 -7.46 -0.46
N LEU A 51 -1.03 -6.73 0.57
CA LEU A 51 -0.13 -6.25 1.61
C LEU A 51 -0.10 -7.10 2.86
N ASN A 52 -1.00 -8.07 3.01
CA ASN A 52 -1.14 -8.85 4.24
C ASN A 52 0.18 -9.49 4.71
N ALA A 53 0.93 -10.07 3.79
CA ALA A 53 2.20 -10.71 4.15
C ALA A 53 3.24 -9.72 4.67
N PHE A 54 3.18 -8.47 4.21
CA PHE A 54 4.13 -7.43 4.63
C PHE A 54 3.72 -6.75 5.92
N THR A 55 2.41 -6.54 6.12
CA THR A 55 1.92 -5.87 7.33
C THR A 55 2.22 -6.65 8.60
N GLU A 56 2.32 -7.98 8.50
CA GLU A 56 2.63 -8.84 9.63
C GLU A 56 4.11 -8.79 10.05
N ILE A 57 5.01 -8.51 9.11
CA ILE A 57 6.45 -8.58 9.38
C ILE A 57 7.10 -7.23 9.63
N ILE A 58 6.45 -6.12 9.24
CA ILE A 58 7.03 -4.77 9.45
C ILE A 58 6.69 -4.30 10.86
N PRO A 59 7.70 -4.13 11.73
CA PRO A 59 7.42 -3.79 13.13
C PRO A 59 6.89 -2.36 13.26
N GLY A 60 5.80 -2.20 14.01
CA GLY A 60 5.26 -0.88 14.34
C GLY A 60 4.63 -0.13 13.19
N LEU A 61 4.37 -0.79 12.07
CA LEU A 61 3.72 -0.15 10.94
C LEU A 61 2.32 0.34 11.32
N ARG A 62 2.05 1.62 11.12
CA ARG A 62 0.79 2.23 11.57
C ARG A 62 -0.22 2.43 10.46
N TYR A 63 0.19 3.02 9.34
CA TYR A 63 -0.73 3.37 8.27
C TYR A 63 -0.31 2.78 6.94
N LEU A 64 -1.32 2.46 6.12
CA LEU A 64 -1.12 2.08 4.73
C LEU A 64 -1.78 3.11 3.83
N ASP A 65 -0.99 3.70 2.94
CA ASP A 65 -1.48 4.52 1.84
C ASP A 65 -1.41 3.62 0.61
N CYS A 66 -2.53 3.00 0.27
CA CYS A 66 -2.57 1.97 -0.76
C CYS A 66 -3.44 2.38 -1.95
N VAL A 67 -3.37 1.59 -3.01
CA VAL A 67 -4.04 1.91 -4.29
C VAL A 67 -3.66 3.33 -4.74
N SER A 68 -2.36 3.65 -4.64
CA SER A 68 -1.78 4.96 -5.03
C SER A 68 -2.53 6.16 -4.44
N GLY A 69 -2.93 6.05 -3.18
CA GLY A 69 -3.59 7.13 -2.46
C GLY A 69 -5.12 7.07 -2.45
N ALA A 70 -5.71 6.11 -3.15
CA ALA A 70 -7.17 5.98 -3.16
C ALA A 70 -7.73 5.38 -1.87
N CYS A 71 -6.86 4.79 -1.03
CA CYS A 71 -7.27 4.20 0.23
C CYS A 71 -6.20 4.42 1.29
N VAL A 72 -6.59 4.94 2.44
CA VAL A 72 -5.71 5.06 3.61
C VAL A 72 -6.30 4.24 4.74
N TYR A 73 -5.50 3.32 5.27
CA TYR A 73 -5.95 2.37 6.28
C TYR A 73 -5.10 2.46 7.54
N ASP A 74 -5.76 2.42 8.70
CA ASP A 74 -5.09 2.42 10.01
C ASP A 74 -5.00 0.99 10.53
N LEU A 75 -3.79 0.46 10.57
CA LEU A 75 -3.56 -0.91 11.02
C LEU A 75 -3.81 -1.11 12.51
N LYS A 76 -3.57 -0.08 13.32
CA LYS A 76 -3.78 -0.17 14.76
C LYS A 76 -5.26 -0.19 15.11
N GLU A 77 -6.03 0.73 14.53
CA GLU A 77 -7.45 0.85 14.77
C GLU A 77 -8.27 -0.08 13.86
N LYS A 78 -7.62 -0.70 12.88
CA LYS A 78 -8.22 -1.62 11.91
C LYS A 78 -9.43 -1.02 11.21
N LYS A 79 -9.23 0.19 10.68
CA LYS A 79 -10.29 0.90 9.97
C LYS A 79 -9.76 1.70 8.80
N THR A 80 -10.61 1.88 7.79
CA THR A 80 -10.33 2.74 6.66
C THR A 80 -10.53 4.20 7.08
N LEU A 81 -9.47 5.01 6.92
CA LEU A 81 -9.54 6.45 7.23
C LEU A 81 -10.02 7.25 6.04
N TYR A 82 -9.69 6.82 4.84
CA TYR A 82 -10.04 7.50 3.60
C TYR A 82 -10.20 6.46 2.50
N SER A 83 -11.21 6.63 1.67
CA SER A 83 -11.40 5.78 0.50
C SER A 83 -12.12 6.56 -0.60
N GLN A 84 -11.58 6.53 -1.81
CA GLN A 84 -12.18 7.17 -2.97
C GLN A 84 -12.22 6.16 -4.11
N ALA A 85 -13.41 5.70 -4.42
CA ALA A 85 -13.62 4.76 -5.51
C ALA A 85 -14.08 5.51 -6.77
N LEU A 86 -13.81 4.90 -7.92
CA LEU A 86 -14.37 5.38 -9.19
C LEU A 86 -15.85 5.01 -9.25
N ASP A 87 -16.63 5.84 -9.94
CA ASP A 87 -18.01 5.52 -10.26
C ASP A 87 -18.05 4.20 -11.05
N PRO A 88 -18.88 3.22 -10.65
CA PRO A 88 -18.99 1.95 -11.37
C PRO A 88 -19.32 2.09 -12.86
N GLY A 89 -20.08 3.11 -13.24
CA GLY A 89 -20.38 3.38 -14.65
C GLY A 89 -19.14 3.77 -15.44
N ILE A 90 -18.23 4.52 -14.84
CA ILE A 90 -16.95 4.88 -15.47
C ILE A 90 -16.06 3.65 -15.61
N VAL A 91 -15.98 2.81 -14.58
CA VAL A 91 -15.20 1.57 -14.61
C VAL A 91 -15.70 0.66 -15.74
N LYS A 92 -17.01 0.51 -15.88
CA LYS A 92 -17.61 -0.30 -16.92
C LYS A 92 -17.23 0.21 -18.32
N LYS A 93 -17.30 1.51 -18.53
CA LYS A 93 -16.92 2.12 -19.83
C LYS A 93 -15.45 1.90 -20.14
N LEU A 94 -14.58 2.04 -19.15
CA LEU A 94 -13.15 1.82 -19.34
C LEU A 94 -12.85 0.36 -19.69
N MET A 95 -13.53 -0.59 -19.05
CA MET A 95 -13.36 -2.01 -19.34
C MET A 95 -13.85 -2.35 -20.75
N GLU A 96 -15.00 -1.82 -21.15
CA GLU A 96 -15.52 -2.01 -22.51
C GLU A 96 -14.54 -1.44 -23.55
N PHE A 97 -14.02 -0.25 -23.32
CA PHE A 97 -13.04 0.37 -24.20
C PHE A 97 -11.77 -0.50 -24.32
N GLY A 98 -11.28 -1.01 -23.19
CA GLY A 98 -10.10 -1.89 -23.19
C GLY A 98 -10.34 -3.16 -23.99
N MET A 99 -11.50 -3.76 -23.88
CA MET A 99 -11.85 -4.95 -24.65
C MET A 99 -11.89 -4.65 -26.15
N GLU A 100 -12.47 -3.53 -26.56
CA GLU A 100 -12.51 -3.13 -27.95
C GLU A 100 -11.13 -2.90 -28.55
N GLU A 101 -10.21 -2.33 -27.76
CA GLU A 101 -8.86 -2.02 -28.20
C GLU A 101 -7.87 -3.18 -27.99
N GLY A 102 -8.32 -4.29 -27.44
CA GLY A 102 -7.45 -5.42 -27.14
C GLY A 102 -6.45 -5.15 -26.02
N ALA A 103 -6.73 -4.17 -25.17
CA ALA A 103 -5.87 -3.82 -24.04
C ALA A 103 -6.28 -4.59 -22.79
N MET A 104 -5.29 -4.88 -21.95
CA MET A 104 -5.54 -5.46 -20.63
C MET A 104 -5.83 -4.35 -19.64
N ILE A 105 -6.94 -4.45 -18.92
CA ILE A 105 -7.32 -3.50 -17.88
C ILE A 105 -7.48 -4.25 -16.57
N HIS A 106 -6.80 -3.75 -15.52
CA HIS A 106 -6.90 -4.27 -14.16
C HIS A 106 -7.76 -3.35 -13.33
N VAL A 107 -8.75 -3.92 -12.66
CA VAL A 107 -9.60 -3.20 -11.73
C VAL A 107 -9.29 -3.70 -10.32
N LEU A 108 -8.92 -2.78 -9.42
CA LEU A 108 -8.67 -3.08 -8.02
C LEU A 108 -9.96 -2.83 -7.25
N SER A 109 -10.47 -3.85 -6.61
CA SER A 109 -11.65 -3.80 -5.77
C SER A 109 -11.27 -4.31 -4.38
N GLU A 110 -12.09 -4.01 -3.39
CA GLU A 110 -11.83 -4.30 -1.96
C GLU A 110 -11.02 -5.59 -1.71
N GLY A 111 -9.69 -5.48 -1.77
CA GLY A 111 -8.79 -6.59 -1.51
C GLY A 111 -8.54 -7.54 -2.67
N SER A 112 -9.07 -7.30 -3.87
CA SER A 112 -8.87 -8.18 -5.02
C SER A 112 -8.58 -7.41 -6.30
N ILE A 113 -8.02 -8.12 -7.28
CA ILE A 113 -7.80 -7.60 -8.64
C ILE A 113 -8.79 -8.30 -9.55
N VAL A 114 -9.50 -7.51 -10.34
CA VAL A 114 -10.44 -8.01 -11.36
C VAL A 114 -9.93 -7.63 -12.73
N GLN A 115 -9.88 -8.59 -13.62
CA GLN A 115 -9.44 -8.39 -15.01
C GLN A 115 -10.60 -8.44 -15.98
#